data_bf496fd8d948bee1c8179a657f87a74d
#
_entry.id   bf496fd8d948bee1c8179a657f87a74d
#
_cell.length_a   1.000
_cell.length_b   1.000
_cell.length_c   1.000
_cell.angle_alpha   90.00
_cell.angle_beta   90.00
_cell.angle_gamma   90.00
#
_symmetry.space_group_name_H-M   'P 1'
#
loop_
_entity.id
_entity.type
_entity.pdbx_description
1 polymer ?
#
loop_
_entity_poly.entity_id
_entity_poly.type
_entity_poly.pdbx_seq_one_letter_code
_entity_poly.pdbx_strand_id
1 'polypeptide(L)'
;MLFLRFSLQTTPFNSPSLLPLFQIPFPFYSLQRYFTLTRHPLPPKPFFSARDVYVCNVRIGRLSRAGNIKVARQLFDNMPAPDVVSWNSIITAYWQNGCLQESKTLFGLMPGRNILSWNSMIAGCVENGSVDEAFEYFKAMPERNIQSYNAMISGFVRWQRVNEAGMLFQEMPRKNVISYTAMIDGYLKIGEVEKARALFDGMPRRNVVSWTVMISGYVDNGKFDEARDLYERMPNKNIVAMTAMISGYFKEGRVEDARALFDGIRNKDLVCWNAMIAGYAQNGIGEQALKLCSEMVRLGIQLDNLTLVSVLTACSGLASVKEGRQMHVLVIKNGFELDLSLCNSLITMYSKCGSILDAEHAFRQMNGAGLVSWNTIISAFAQHGFYEKAIDFFNQMEVVGFKPDGVTFLSLLSACGHAGKVNESMKFFDLMVKKYGIYPRPEHYSCLVDILSRAGQLEKASKIIREMPFEADAGVWGALLAACSVYLNVELGELAAKKIVKWNPEHSGAYVVLSNIYAAAGMWDEVTRVRLQMKDQGVKKQCAYSWMEIGNKVHHFLGGDISHPDTNKIHSEIKSISLQMKSLVNIAEIDLLWSGFG
;
A
#
# COMPACT_ATOMS: atom_id res chain seq x y z
N MET A 1 -38.06 16.88 -16.92
CA MET A 1 -38.28 17.84 -18.00
C MET A 1 -37.46 19.06 -17.75
N LEU A 2 -36.42 19.23 -18.51
CA LEU A 2 -35.88 20.45 -19.11
C LEU A 2 -34.48 20.11 -19.62
N PHE A 3 -34.47 19.79 -20.92
CA PHE A 3 -33.26 19.66 -21.74
C PHE A 3 -32.76 21.06 -22.09
N LEU A 4 -31.50 21.34 -21.84
CA LEU A 4 -30.77 22.39 -22.54
C LEU A 4 -29.67 21.74 -23.38
N ARG A 5 -29.97 21.67 -24.69
CA ARG A 5 -29.03 21.40 -25.76
C ARG A 5 -28.10 22.61 -25.91
N PHE A 6 -26.82 22.42 -25.85
CA PHE A 6 -25.85 23.30 -26.51
C PHE A 6 -25.28 22.58 -27.72
N SER A 7 -25.67 23.09 -28.88
CA SER A 7 -25.10 22.72 -30.19
C SER A 7 -23.73 23.35 -30.33
N LEU A 8 -22.71 22.53 -30.51
CA LEU A 8 -21.42 22.98 -31.03
C LEU A 8 -21.46 22.93 -32.56
N GLN A 9 -21.46 24.09 -33.16
CA GLN A 9 -21.21 24.26 -34.57
C GLN A 9 -19.73 23.94 -34.90
N THR A 10 -19.54 22.95 -35.74
CA THR A 10 -18.28 22.64 -36.42
C THR A 10 -18.11 23.57 -37.59
N THR A 11 -17.02 24.32 -37.66
CA THR A 11 -16.49 24.85 -38.89
C THR A 11 -15.07 24.35 -39.09
N PRO A 12 -14.72 23.88 -40.31
CA PRO A 12 -13.40 23.37 -40.59
C PRO A 12 -12.47 24.52 -41.04
N PHE A 13 -11.25 24.54 -40.53
CA PHE A 13 -10.18 25.35 -41.12
C PHE A 13 -9.12 24.46 -41.73
N ASN A 14 -9.03 24.59 -43.05
CA ASN A 14 -7.97 24.10 -43.88
C ASN A 14 -6.64 24.79 -43.57
N SER A 15 -5.56 24.04 -43.58
CA SER A 15 -4.20 24.56 -43.79
C SER A 15 -4.02 25.06 -45.23
N PRO A 16 -3.01 25.85 -45.60
CA PRO A 16 -1.61 25.56 -45.41
C PRO A 16 -0.65 26.78 -45.22
N SER A 17 0.59 26.44 -44.88
CA SER A 17 1.83 27.08 -45.27
C SER A 17 2.29 28.36 -44.58
N LEU A 18 3.52 28.27 -44.14
CA LEU A 18 4.68 29.17 -44.24
C LEU A 18 5.36 29.47 -42.90
N LEU A 19 6.51 28.82 -42.75
CA LEU A 19 7.65 29.36 -42.01
C LEU A 19 7.99 30.80 -42.48
N PRO A 20 8.57 31.67 -41.63
CA PRO A 20 10.02 31.65 -41.50
C PRO A 20 10.57 31.96 -40.09
N LEU A 21 11.62 31.22 -39.73
CA LEU A 21 12.94 31.72 -39.36
C LEU A 21 13.01 33.03 -38.55
N PHE A 22 13.24 32.93 -37.24
CA PHE A 22 14.10 33.88 -36.55
C PHE A 22 15.29 33.13 -35.96
N GLN A 23 16.37 33.11 -36.74
CA GLN A 23 17.74 32.90 -36.29
C GLN A 23 18.20 34.17 -35.58
N ILE A 24 18.54 34.08 -34.30
CA ILE A 24 19.39 35.05 -33.64
C ILE A 24 20.78 34.43 -33.59
N PRO A 25 21.79 34.99 -34.22
CA PRO A 25 23.14 34.45 -34.21
C PRO A 25 23.83 34.89 -32.90
N PHE A 26 24.21 33.93 -32.06
CA PHE A 26 25.27 34.17 -31.07
C PHE A 26 26.62 34.11 -31.79
N PRO A 27 27.49 35.09 -31.63
CA PRO A 27 28.80 35.09 -32.30
C PRO A 27 29.70 34.06 -31.64
N PHE A 28 30.08 33.04 -32.41
CA PHE A 28 31.22 32.21 -32.12
C PHE A 28 32.48 33.09 -32.17
N TYR A 29 32.99 33.53 -31.03
CA TYR A 29 34.36 33.99 -30.96
C TYR A 29 35.29 32.80 -30.90
N SER A 30 35.93 32.57 -32.04
CA SER A 30 37.08 31.69 -32.23
C SER A 30 38.22 32.10 -31.30
N LEU A 31 38.46 31.33 -30.23
CA LEU A 31 39.70 31.37 -29.47
C LEU A 31 40.70 30.37 -30.10
N GLN A 32 41.14 30.70 -31.33
CA GLN A 32 42.37 30.19 -31.94
C GLN A 32 43.26 31.37 -32.20
N ARG A 33 44.03 31.79 -31.21
CA ARG A 33 45.31 32.49 -31.29
C ARG A 33 45.74 32.83 -29.86
N TYR A 34 46.64 32.05 -29.34
CA TYR A 34 47.75 32.43 -28.43
C TYR A 34 48.40 31.16 -27.90
N PHE A 35 49.05 30.42 -28.80
CA PHE A 35 50.19 29.59 -28.43
C PHE A 35 51.40 30.22 -29.06
N THR A 36 51.96 31.25 -28.43
CA THR A 36 53.37 31.60 -28.56
C THR A 36 54.06 31.24 -27.27
N LEU A 37 54.96 30.27 -27.43
CA LEU A 37 55.90 29.79 -26.41
C LEU A 37 56.71 30.97 -25.85
N THR A 38 56.42 31.42 -24.67
CA THR A 38 57.40 32.04 -23.78
C THR A 38 57.46 31.15 -22.53
N ARG A 39 58.61 30.44 -22.37
CA ARG A 39 58.96 29.75 -21.13
C ARG A 39 59.16 30.79 -20.04
N HIS A 40 58.09 31.24 -19.40
CA HIS A 40 58.17 31.85 -18.05
C HIS A 40 58.03 30.73 -17.03
N PRO A 41 58.84 30.71 -15.95
CA PRO A 41 58.62 29.76 -14.86
C PRO A 41 57.21 29.96 -14.34
N LEU A 42 56.49 28.84 -14.26
CA LEU A 42 55.14 28.81 -13.68
C LEU A 42 55.18 29.51 -12.32
N PRO A 43 54.22 30.45 -12.01
CA PRO A 43 54.14 31.03 -10.71
C PRO A 43 54.00 29.93 -9.65
N PRO A 44 54.59 30.07 -8.45
CA PRO A 44 54.46 29.08 -7.40
C PRO A 44 52.95 28.81 -7.19
N LYS A 45 52.56 27.53 -7.15
CA LYS A 45 51.17 27.10 -6.92
C LYS A 45 50.61 27.94 -5.78
N PRO A 46 49.44 28.57 -5.93
CA PRO A 46 48.88 29.42 -4.88
C PRO A 46 48.83 28.58 -3.59
N PHE A 47 49.29 29.15 -2.48
CA PHE A 47 49.20 28.53 -1.18
C PHE A 47 47.73 28.27 -0.87
N PHE A 48 47.32 27.01 -0.93
CA PHE A 48 45.99 26.59 -0.52
C PHE A 48 45.86 26.79 0.98
N SER A 49 45.11 27.76 1.39
CA SER A 49 44.88 28.05 2.81
C SER A 49 43.88 27.03 3.40
N ALA A 50 43.90 26.86 4.73
CA ALA A 50 42.87 26.02 5.40
C ALA A 50 41.45 26.49 5.09
N ARG A 51 41.25 27.79 4.77
CA ARG A 51 39.97 28.34 4.33
C ARG A 51 39.57 27.83 2.97
N ASP A 52 40.51 27.63 2.05
CA ASP A 52 40.24 27.10 0.71
C ASP A 52 39.82 25.61 0.77
N VAL A 53 40.47 24.83 1.65
CA VAL A 53 40.11 23.43 1.93
C VAL A 53 38.67 23.35 2.47
N TYR A 54 38.34 24.19 3.45
CA TYR A 54 36.97 24.26 4.00
C TYR A 54 35.92 24.57 2.90
N VAL A 55 36.19 25.58 2.06
CA VAL A 55 35.28 25.95 0.95
C VAL A 55 35.10 24.81 -0.02
N CYS A 56 36.18 24.08 -0.36
CA CYS A 56 36.10 22.89 -1.21
C CYS A 56 35.25 21.79 -0.56
N ASN A 57 35.40 21.52 0.74
CA ASN A 57 34.64 20.51 1.46
C ASN A 57 33.14 20.84 1.47
N VAL A 58 32.77 22.11 1.72
CA VAL A 58 31.37 22.57 1.66
C VAL A 58 30.80 22.41 0.23
N ARG A 59 31.61 22.72 -0.79
CA ARG A 59 31.21 22.60 -2.20
C ARG A 59 31.02 21.14 -2.62
N ILE A 60 31.90 20.24 -2.20
CA ILE A 60 31.75 18.79 -2.38
C ILE A 60 30.40 18.33 -1.82
N GLY A 61 30.06 18.70 -0.58
CA GLY A 61 28.78 18.34 0.04
C GLY A 61 27.55 18.93 -0.67
N ARG A 62 27.65 20.12 -1.27
CA ARG A 62 26.56 20.69 -2.09
C ARG A 62 26.40 19.94 -3.41
N LEU A 63 27.50 19.62 -4.09
CA LEU A 63 27.50 18.87 -5.34
C LEU A 63 26.97 17.44 -5.14
N SER A 64 27.31 16.81 -4.03
CA SER A 64 26.76 15.51 -3.63
C SER A 64 25.24 15.55 -3.54
N ARG A 65 24.69 16.53 -2.81
CA ARG A 65 23.22 16.69 -2.67
C ARG A 65 22.51 17.00 -3.98
N ALA A 66 23.20 17.59 -4.95
CA ALA A 66 22.71 17.86 -6.29
C ALA A 66 22.91 16.68 -7.27
N GLY A 67 23.41 15.52 -6.81
CA GLY A 67 23.70 14.35 -7.66
C GLY A 67 24.93 14.50 -8.57
N ASN A 68 25.68 15.60 -8.49
CA ASN A 68 26.80 15.91 -9.39
C ASN A 68 28.12 15.31 -8.87
N ILE A 69 28.14 13.99 -8.66
CA ILE A 69 29.28 13.29 -8.07
C ILE A 69 30.57 13.40 -8.90
N LYS A 70 30.47 13.44 -10.24
CA LYS A 70 31.64 13.58 -11.13
C LYS A 70 32.37 14.90 -10.89
N VAL A 71 31.61 16.00 -10.74
CA VAL A 71 32.19 17.32 -10.47
C VAL A 71 32.75 17.40 -9.05
N ALA A 72 32.09 16.76 -8.09
CA ALA A 72 32.61 16.65 -6.72
C ALA A 72 33.95 15.92 -6.68
N ARG A 73 34.09 14.84 -7.48
CA ARG A 73 35.35 14.09 -7.61
C ARG A 73 36.45 14.93 -8.23
N GLN A 74 36.19 15.63 -9.33
CA GLN A 74 37.17 16.52 -9.96
C GLN A 74 37.64 17.61 -9.00
N LEU A 75 36.73 18.18 -8.21
CA LEU A 75 37.09 19.17 -7.21
C LEU A 75 38.03 18.59 -6.14
N PHE A 76 37.73 17.37 -5.65
CA PHE A 76 38.57 16.67 -4.69
C PHE A 76 39.97 16.35 -5.25
N ASP A 77 40.03 15.82 -6.48
CA ASP A 77 41.28 15.44 -7.13
C ASP A 77 42.21 16.65 -7.42
N ASN A 78 41.62 17.83 -7.60
CA ASN A 78 42.36 19.08 -7.80
C ASN A 78 42.82 19.74 -6.48
N MET A 79 42.49 19.16 -5.32
CA MET A 79 42.96 19.67 -4.02
C MET A 79 44.43 19.26 -3.81
N PRO A 80 45.36 20.20 -3.56
CA PRO A 80 46.79 19.91 -3.41
C PRO A 80 47.09 19.04 -2.19
N ALA A 81 46.32 19.22 -1.09
CA ALA A 81 46.47 18.49 0.16
C ALA A 81 45.10 18.31 0.83
N PRO A 82 44.30 17.31 0.40
CA PRO A 82 43.02 17.01 1.03
C PRO A 82 43.24 16.52 2.47
N ASP A 83 42.51 17.11 3.40
CA ASP A 83 42.51 16.72 4.80
C ASP A 83 41.53 15.54 5.08
N VAL A 84 41.49 15.05 6.32
CA VAL A 84 40.60 13.96 6.73
C VAL A 84 39.13 14.33 6.47
N VAL A 85 38.77 15.62 6.59
CA VAL A 85 37.40 16.09 6.33
C VAL A 85 37.09 16.05 4.83
N SER A 86 38.07 16.37 3.96
CA SER A 86 37.93 16.27 2.50
C SER A 86 37.69 14.83 2.07
N TRP A 87 38.48 13.88 2.61
CA TRP A 87 38.30 12.45 2.36
C TRP A 87 36.93 11.97 2.84
N ASN A 88 36.53 12.30 4.05
CA ASN A 88 35.23 11.92 4.58
C ASN A 88 34.06 12.52 3.74
N SER A 89 34.22 13.76 3.27
CA SER A 89 33.21 14.42 2.45
C SER A 89 33.01 13.75 1.11
N ILE A 90 34.09 13.36 0.42
CA ILE A 90 33.97 12.68 -0.88
C ILE A 90 33.51 11.22 -0.72
N ILE A 91 33.98 10.50 0.30
CA ILE A 91 33.49 9.15 0.64
C ILE A 91 31.98 9.18 0.90
N THR A 92 31.53 10.13 1.71
CA THR A 92 30.09 10.34 1.99
C THR A 92 29.32 10.68 0.72
N ALA A 93 29.87 11.55 -0.16
CA ALA A 93 29.25 11.92 -1.42
C ALA A 93 29.01 10.69 -2.31
N TYR A 94 29.96 9.75 -2.40
CA TYR A 94 29.81 8.56 -3.22
C TYR A 94 28.74 7.62 -2.69
N TRP A 95 28.76 7.24 -1.41
CA TRP A 95 27.76 6.31 -0.90
C TRP A 95 26.35 6.91 -0.84
N GLN A 96 26.21 8.22 -0.63
CA GLN A 96 24.91 8.91 -0.70
C GLN A 96 24.30 8.91 -2.11
N ASN A 97 25.12 8.78 -3.14
CA ASN A 97 24.67 8.68 -4.53
C ASN A 97 24.64 7.22 -5.05
N GLY A 98 24.62 6.23 -4.16
CA GLY A 98 24.52 4.82 -4.52
C GLY A 98 25.79 4.18 -5.06
N CYS A 99 26.92 4.91 -5.05
CA CYS A 99 28.21 4.44 -5.56
C CYS A 99 29.07 3.88 -4.41
N LEU A 100 28.59 2.82 -3.75
CA LEU A 100 29.25 2.26 -2.56
C LEU A 100 30.64 1.69 -2.86
N GLN A 101 30.85 1.10 -4.02
CA GLN A 101 32.12 0.47 -4.38
C GLN A 101 33.27 1.49 -4.52
N GLU A 102 32.98 2.62 -5.14
CA GLU A 102 33.91 3.75 -5.25
C GLU A 102 34.22 4.35 -3.88
N SER A 103 33.21 4.45 -3.01
CA SER A 103 33.38 4.88 -1.62
C SER A 103 34.36 3.97 -0.86
N LYS A 104 34.24 2.65 -0.99
CA LYS A 104 35.17 1.65 -0.41
C LYS A 104 36.60 1.81 -0.94
N THR A 105 36.71 2.02 -2.25
CA THR A 105 38.03 2.25 -2.89
C THR A 105 38.71 3.48 -2.30
N LEU A 106 37.97 4.58 -2.18
CA LEU A 106 38.48 5.83 -1.58
C LEU A 106 38.83 5.66 -0.11
N PHE A 107 38.01 4.94 0.65
CA PHE A 107 38.32 4.64 2.04
C PHE A 107 39.62 3.80 2.16
N GLY A 108 39.85 2.86 1.23
CA GLY A 108 41.07 2.09 1.15
C GLY A 108 42.32 2.94 0.88
N LEU A 109 42.19 3.96 0.02
CA LEU A 109 43.26 4.89 -0.36
C LEU A 109 43.55 5.99 0.66
N MET A 110 42.64 6.17 1.65
CA MET A 110 42.76 7.24 2.64
C MET A 110 44.01 7.06 3.53
N PRO A 111 44.92 8.04 3.57
CA PRO A 111 46.20 7.92 4.28
C PRO A 111 46.09 7.76 5.79
N GLY A 112 45.10 8.43 6.39
CA GLY A 112 44.83 8.40 7.84
C GLY A 112 43.34 8.38 8.10
N ARG A 113 42.86 7.41 8.89
CA ARG A 113 41.44 7.22 9.22
C ARG A 113 41.19 7.56 10.67
N ASN A 114 40.16 8.34 10.93
CA ASN A 114 39.67 8.62 12.28
C ASN A 114 38.31 7.92 12.53
N ILE A 115 37.83 7.97 13.74
CA ILE A 115 36.54 7.36 14.13
C ILE A 115 35.39 7.82 13.19
N LEU A 116 35.41 9.08 12.75
CA LEU A 116 34.39 9.61 11.85
C LEU A 116 34.45 8.97 10.46
N SER A 117 35.67 8.69 9.95
CA SER A 117 35.85 7.99 8.67
C SER A 117 35.25 6.58 8.70
N TRP A 118 35.53 5.84 9.78
CA TRP A 118 34.96 4.51 9.99
C TRP A 118 33.45 4.56 10.14
N ASN A 119 32.90 5.48 10.95
CA ASN A 119 31.46 5.65 11.12
C ASN A 119 30.76 6.04 9.81
N SER A 120 31.41 6.85 8.95
CA SER A 120 30.89 7.19 7.62
C SER A 120 30.79 5.95 6.71
N MET A 121 31.79 5.05 6.74
CA MET A 121 31.73 3.80 5.97
C MET A 121 30.67 2.85 6.49
N ILE A 122 30.55 2.70 7.82
CA ILE A 122 29.49 1.88 8.44
C ILE A 122 28.13 2.40 8.00
N ALA A 123 27.89 3.72 8.11
CA ALA A 123 26.63 4.33 7.68
C ALA A 123 26.39 4.11 6.17
N GLY A 124 27.42 4.29 5.34
CA GLY A 124 27.33 4.06 3.89
C GLY A 124 26.96 2.62 3.53
N CYS A 125 27.57 1.64 4.19
CA CYS A 125 27.23 0.22 3.98
C CYS A 125 25.81 -0.10 4.45
N VAL A 126 25.39 0.42 5.61
CA VAL A 126 24.02 0.22 6.13
C VAL A 126 22.97 0.81 5.19
N GLU A 127 23.18 2.06 4.72
CA GLU A 127 22.24 2.75 3.81
C GLU A 127 22.09 2.03 2.46
N ASN A 128 23.17 1.42 1.97
CA ASN A 128 23.17 0.71 0.70
C ASN A 128 22.90 -0.81 0.84
N GLY A 129 22.42 -1.28 1.99
CA GLY A 129 21.98 -2.67 2.20
C GLY A 129 23.08 -3.67 2.52
N SER A 130 24.33 -3.25 2.61
CA SER A 130 25.49 -4.13 2.88
C SER A 130 25.80 -4.22 4.39
N VAL A 131 24.85 -4.73 5.18
CA VAL A 131 24.92 -4.70 6.66
C VAL A 131 26.07 -5.58 7.19
N ASP A 132 26.33 -6.71 6.54
CA ASP A 132 27.45 -7.60 6.94
C ASP A 132 28.79 -6.91 6.75
N GLU A 133 28.98 -6.20 5.64
CA GLU A 133 30.18 -5.40 5.42
C GLU A 133 30.29 -4.23 6.42
N ALA A 134 29.17 -3.58 6.76
CA ALA A 134 29.17 -2.57 7.82
C ALA A 134 29.68 -3.16 9.14
N PHE A 135 29.27 -4.38 9.46
CA PHE A 135 29.73 -5.07 10.66
C PHE A 135 31.19 -5.46 10.61
N GLU A 136 31.74 -5.86 9.44
CA GLU A 136 33.19 -6.08 9.29
C GLU A 136 33.99 -4.78 9.46
N TYR A 137 33.53 -3.64 8.92
CA TYR A 137 34.14 -2.34 9.22
C TYR A 137 34.06 -1.99 10.70
N PHE A 138 32.94 -2.27 11.36
CA PHE A 138 32.81 -2.06 12.80
C PHE A 138 33.81 -2.92 13.61
N LYS A 139 34.01 -4.19 13.23
CA LYS A 139 34.98 -5.06 13.88
C LYS A 139 36.42 -4.61 13.64
N ALA A 140 36.72 -4.11 12.43
CA ALA A 140 38.04 -3.64 12.04
C ALA A 140 38.42 -2.28 12.65
N MET A 141 37.48 -1.57 13.27
CA MET A 141 37.78 -0.28 13.94
C MET A 141 38.79 -0.47 15.07
N PRO A 142 39.89 0.31 15.10
CA PRO A 142 40.86 0.29 16.21
C PRO A 142 40.22 0.71 17.55
N GLU A 143 39.41 1.73 17.51
CA GLU A 143 38.68 2.26 18.67
C GLU A 143 37.19 2.50 18.31
N ARG A 144 36.29 2.05 19.18
CA ARG A 144 34.83 2.20 19.00
C ARG A 144 34.30 3.16 20.04
N ASN A 145 33.47 4.10 19.61
CA ASN A 145 32.78 5.01 20.48
C ASN A 145 31.26 4.74 20.49
N ILE A 146 30.54 5.49 21.34
CA ILE A 146 29.08 5.39 21.45
C ILE A 146 28.39 5.55 20.07
N GLN A 147 28.91 6.44 19.23
CA GLN A 147 28.34 6.68 17.89
C GLN A 147 28.51 5.47 16.97
N SER A 148 29.66 4.78 17.02
CA SER A 148 29.92 3.56 16.25
C SER A 148 28.94 2.44 16.62
N TYR A 149 28.73 2.21 17.92
CA TYR A 149 27.73 1.25 18.41
C TYR A 149 26.31 1.65 17.98
N ASN A 150 25.92 2.90 18.15
CA ASN A 150 24.59 3.38 17.76
C ASN A 150 24.36 3.22 16.25
N ALA A 151 25.36 3.56 15.42
CA ALA A 151 25.24 3.40 13.96
C ALA A 151 25.00 1.94 13.58
N MET A 152 25.74 1.01 14.19
CA MET A 152 25.61 -0.41 13.89
C MET A 152 24.30 -1.01 14.44
N ILE A 153 23.92 -0.66 15.68
CA ILE A 153 22.65 -1.09 16.28
C ILE A 153 21.47 -0.60 15.42
N SER A 154 21.44 0.69 15.05
CA SER A 154 20.41 1.22 14.16
C SER A 154 20.41 0.57 12.79
N GLY A 155 21.60 0.23 12.26
CA GLY A 155 21.75 -0.52 11.03
C GLY A 155 21.12 -1.91 11.10
N PHE A 156 21.41 -2.68 12.11
CA PHE A 156 20.81 -4.00 12.31
C PHE A 156 19.28 -3.91 12.50
N VAL A 157 18.79 -2.96 13.31
CA VAL A 157 17.35 -2.72 13.50
C VAL A 157 16.66 -2.38 12.18
N ARG A 158 17.24 -1.51 11.36
CA ARG A 158 16.69 -1.13 10.05
C ARG A 158 16.50 -2.31 9.11
N TRP A 159 17.44 -3.26 9.15
CA TRP A 159 17.40 -4.48 8.33
C TRP A 159 16.80 -5.69 9.04
N GLN A 160 16.00 -5.46 10.10
CA GLN A 160 15.27 -6.48 10.87
C GLN A 160 16.14 -7.53 11.57
N ARG A 161 17.44 -7.26 11.75
CA ARG A 161 18.39 -8.13 12.45
C ARG A 161 18.47 -7.78 13.95
N VAL A 162 17.31 -7.77 14.60
CA VAL A 162 17.17 -7.23 15.98
C VAL A 162 17.95 -8.05 17.01
N ASN A 163 18.12 -9.35 16.80
CA ASN A 163 18.92 -10.20 17.72
C ASN A 163 20.39 -9.77 17.78
N GLU A 164 20.98 -9.46 16.63
CA GLU A 164 22.36 -9.00 16.52
C GLU A 164 22.53 -7.58 17.07
N ALA A 165 21.53 -6.72 16.83
CA ALA A 165 21.46 -5.42 17.49
C ALA A 165 21.45 -5.57 19.02
N GLY A 166 20.69 -6.54 19.54
CA GLY A 166 20.60 -6.86 20.97
C GLY A 166 21.94 -7.32 21.57
N MET A 167 22.69 -8.17 20.84
CA MET A 167 24.03 -8.58 21.28
C MET A 167 24.98 -7.38 21.38
N LEU A 168 25.03 -6.54 20.35
CA LEU A 168 25.85 -5.33 20.38
C LEU A 168 25.42 -4.34 21.47
N PHE A 169 24.14 -4.22 21.70
CA PHE A 169 23.62 -3.39 22.79
C PHE A 169 24.08 -3.89 24.17
N GLN A 170 24.13 -5.21 24.38
CA GLN A 170 24.65 -5.79 25.63
C GLN A 170 26.15 -5.53 25.78
N GLU A 171 26.94 -5.70 24.73
CA GLU A 171 28.40 -5.45 24.71
C GLU A 171 28.77 -3.98 24.88
N MET A 172 27.83 -3.06 24.61
CA MET A 172 28.08 -1.64 24.63
C MET A 172 28.49 -1.16 26.03
N PRO A 173 29.69 -0.58 26.22
CA PRO A 173 30.21 -0.21 27.55
C PRO A 173 29.39 0.86 28.26
N ARG A 174 28.88 1.84 27.50
CA ARG A 174 28.01 2.92 28.01
C ARG A 174 26.83 3.13 27.09
N LYS A 175 25.64 2.82 27.61
CA LYS A 175 24.39 2.96 26.89
C LYS A 175 23.86 4.40 27.07
N ASN A 176 23.31 4.99 26.00
CA ASN A 176 22.70 6.30 26.02
C ASN A 176 21.24 6.24 25.52
N VAL A 177 20.53 7.36 25.61
CA VAL A 177 19.13 7.43 25.16
C VAL A 177 18.95 6.97 23.73
N ILE A 178 19.92 7.24 22.83
CA ILE A 178 19.84 6.85 21.41
C ILE A 178 19.91 5.32 21.29
N SER A 179 20.85 4.65 21.98
CA SER A 179 20.98 3.20 21.93
C SER A 179 19.74 2.48 22.51
N TYR A 180 19.21 2.97 23.62
CA TYR A 180 17.96 2.44 24.19
C TYR A 180 16.80 2.62 23.20
N THR A 181 16.63 3.82 22.64
CA THR A 181 15.52 4.13 21.72
C THR A 181 15.60 3.29 20.44
N ALA A 182 16.80 3.08 19.89
CA ALA A 182 16.99 2.22 18.73
C ALA A 182 16.62 0.75 19.02
N MET A 183 16.97 0.24 20.20
CA MET A 183 16.60 -1.13 20.58
C MET A 183 15.11 -1.27 20.87
N ILE A 184 14.49 -0.27 21.52
CA ILE A 184 13.04 -0.23 21.73
C ILE A 184 12.31 -0.27 20.38
N ASP A 185 12.68 0.58 19.42
CA ASP A 185 12.14 0.58 18.06
C ASP A 185 12.31 -0.79 17.39
N GLY A 186 13.51 -1.39 17.52
CA GLY A 186 13.80 -2.72 16.99
C GLY A 186 12.87 -3.80 17.54
N TYR A 187 12.70 -3.89 18.84
CA TYR A 187 11.81 -4.88 19.46
C TYR A 187 10.34 -4.66 19.11
N LEU A 188 9.90 -3.40 19.03
CA LEU A 188 8.52 -3.07 18.61
C LEU A 188 8.26 -3.49 17.16
N LYS A 189 9.21 -3.32 16.26
CA LYS A 189 9.09 -3.72 14.84
C LYS A 189 8.96 -5.23 14.62
N ILE A 190 9.52 -6.04 15.52
CA ILE A 190 9.37 -7.51 15.45
C ILE A 190 8.26 -8.05 16.37
N GLY A 191 7.45 -7.17 16.97
CA GLY A 191 6.34 -7.56 17.84
C GLY A 191 6.73 -7.96 19.27
N GLU A 192 8.00 -7.85 19.67
CA GLU A 192 8.51 -8.17 21.00
C GLU A 192 8.24 -7.02 22.00
N VAL A 193 6.96 -6.72 22.17
CA VAL A 193 6.47 -5.53 22.89
C VAL A 193 6.93 -5.52 24.34
N GLU A 194 6.96 -6.66 25.02
CA GLU A 194 7.34 -6.79 26.44
C GLU A 194 8.83 -6.49 26.65
N LYS A 195 9.70 -6.90 25.71
CA LYS A 195 11.13 -6.55 25.75
C LYS A 195 11.35 -5.06 25.53
N ALA A 196 10.60 -4.46 24.61
CA ALA A 196 10.63 -3.01 24.39
C ALA A 196 10.21 -2.25 25.65
N ARG A 197 9.14 -2.71 26.32
CA ARG A 197 8.65 -2.12 27.56
C ARG A 197 9.68 -2.23 28.69
N ALA A 198 10.28 -3.38 28.88
CA ALA A 198 11.30 -3.59 29.91
C ALA A 198 12.51 -2.65 29.69
N LEU A 199 12.96 -2.47 28.44
CA LEU A 199 14.01 -1.51 28.12
C LEU A 199 13.59 -0.07 28.39
N PHE A 200 12.36 0.29 28.03
CA PHE A 200 11.84 1.64 28.27
C PHE A 200 11.78 1.95 29.77
N ASP A 201 11.30 1.01 30.58
CA ASP A 201 11.20 1.18 32.03
C ASP A 201 12.58 1.19 32.69
N GLY A 202 13.54 0.45 32.17
CA GLY A 202 14.93 0.43 32.62
C GLY A 202 15.79 1.63 32.16
N MET A 203 15.26 2.56 31.35
CA MET A 203 16.01 3.74 30.93
C MET A 203 16.32 4.68 32.09
N PRO A 204 17.60 5.07 32.30
CA PRO A 204 17.97 6.03 33.36
C PRO A 204 17.35 7.41 33.15
N ARG A 205 17.22 7.83 31.90
CA ARG A 205 16.56 9.09 31.49
C ARG A 205 15.75 8.84 30.23
N ARG A 206 14.51 9.31 30.22
CA ARG A 206 13.62 9.27 29.06
C ARG A 206 13.53 10.67 28.46
N ASN A 207 13.53 10.75 27.14
CA ASN A 207 13.29 12.00 26.41
C ASN A 207 12.00 11.88 25.58
N VAL A 208 11.58 12.98 24.97
CA VAL A 208 10.37 13.03 24.14
C VAL A 208 10.39 11.95 23.04
N VAL A 209 11.56 11.66 22.45
CA VAL A 209 11.69 10.66 21.38
C VAL A 209 11.42 9.25 21.90
N SER A 210 11.97 8.86 23.07
CA SER A 210 11.74 7.53 23.63
C SER A 210 10.27 7.30 24.01
N TRP A 211 9.59 8.31 24.56
CA TRP A 211 8.16 8.26 24.80
C TRP A 211 7.37 8.06 23.49
N THR A 212 7.68 8.88 22.47
CA THR A 212 7.00 8.83 21.18
C THR A 212 7.17 7.48 20.49
N VAL A 213 8.39 6.93 20.46
CA VAL A 213 8.66 5.61 19.86
C VAL A 213 7.87 4.52 20.56
N MET A 214 7.81 4.56 21.90
CA MET A 214 7.06 3.55 22.64
C MET A 214 5.55 3.66 22.42
N ILE A 215 4.99 4.89 22.40
CA ILE A 215 3.56 5.12 22.13
C ILE A 215 3.22 4.67 20.70
N SER A 216 3.99 5.10 19.69
CA SER A 216 3.75 4.70 18.30
C SER A 216 3.85 3.18 18.13
N GLY A 217 4.86 2.56 18.75
CA GLY A 217 5.04 1.12 18.68
C GLY A 217 3.91 0.34 19.34
N TYR A 218 3.35 0.80 20.45
CA TYR A 218 2.17 0.19 21.04
C TYR A 218 0.95 0.28 20.12
N VAL A 219 0.70 1.46 19.50
CA VAL A 219 -0.38 1.65 18.52
C VAL A 219 -0.20 0.71 17.32
N ASP A 220 1.04 0.53 16.85
CA ASP A 220 1.31 -0.33 15.69
C ASP A 220 1.14 -1.82 16.00
N ASN A 221 1.40 -2.22 17.24
CA ASN A 221 1.21 -3.59 17.71
C ASN A 221 -0.20 -3.87 18.29
N GLY A 222 -1.17 -2.96 18.11
CA GLY A 222 -2.55 -3.16 18.60
C GLY A 222 -2.71 -3.07 20.12
N LYS A 223 -1.74 -2.52 20.84
CA LYS A 223 -1.76 -2.32 22.30
C LYS A 223 -2.21 -0.88 22.62
N PHE A 224 -3.44 -0.57 22.23
CA PHE A 224 -3.92 0.82 22.27
C PHE A 224 -4.10 1.37 23.69
N ASP A 225 -4.59 0.55 24.63
CA ASP A 225 -4.80 1.00 26.01
C ASP A 225 -3.48 1.31 26.71
N GLU A 226 -2.44 0.53 26.48
CA GLU A 226 -1.08 0.78 26.97
C GLU A 226 -0.46 2.03 26.31
N ALA A 227 -0.74 2.26 25.01
CA ALA A 227 -0.33 3.48 24.34
C ALA A 227 -0.97 4.72 24.97
N ARG A 228 -2.26 4.64 25.29
CA ARG A 228 -3.02 5.72 25.94
C ARG A 228 -2.49 6.01 27.33
N ASP A 229 -2.27 4.99 28.18
CA ASP A 229 -1.69 5.16 29.51
C ASP A 229 -0.32 5.88 29.42
N LEU A 230 0.54 5.45 28.52
CA LEU A 230 1.82 6.12 28.31
C LEU A 230 1.68 7.56 27.80
N TYR A 231 0.75 7.80 26.89
CA TYR A 231 0.49 9.14 26.37
C TYR A 231 -0.01 10.09 27.48
N GLU A 232 -0.89 9.64 28.36
CA GLU A 232 -1.37 10.42 29.49
C GLU A 232 -0.23 10.78 30.46
N ARG A 233 0.67 9.82 30.71
CA ARG A 233 1.84 9.97 31.60
C ARG A 233 3.00 10.75 30.95
N MET A 234 2.97 10.99 29.63
CA MET A 234 4.03 11.71 28.94
C MET A 234 4.10 13.18 29.40
N PRO A 235 5.25 13.64 29.93
CA PRO A 235 5.35 14.98 30.53
C PRO A 235 5.11 16.12 29.53
N ASN A 236 5.68 16.01 28.32
CA ASN A 236 5.58 16.99 27.26
C ASN A 236 5.05 16.32 25.99
N LYS A 237 3.75 16.44 25.76
CA LYS A 237 3.10 15.90 24.59
C LYS A 237 3.53 16.67 23.34
N ASN A 238 4.13 15.97 22.39
CA ASN A 238 4.54 16.55 21.09
C ASN A 238 3.56 16.13 19.99
N ILE A 239 3.63 16.83 18.86
CA ILE A 239 2.73 16.58 17.72
C ILE A 239 2.85 15.14 17.18
N VAL A 240 4.05 14.53 17.21
CA VAL A 240 4.26 13.16 16.70
C VAL A 240 3.53 12.15 17.58
N ALA A 241 3.60 12.28 18.91
CA ALA A 241 2.84 11.43 19.83
C ALA A 241 1.33 11.62 19.68
N MET A 242 0.88 12.88 19.50
CA MET A 242 -0.54 13.19 19.23
C MET A 242 -1.01 12.53 17.93
N THR A 243 -0.21 12.62 16.86
CA THR A 243 -0.51 12.02 15.56
C THR A 243 -0.55 10.48 15.64
N ALA A 244 0.36 9.87 16.41
CA ALA A 244 0.31 8.43 16.67
C ALA A 244 -0.98 8.03 17.41
N MET A 245 -1.39 8.81 18.42
CA MET A 245 -2.66 8.57 19.12
C MET A 245 -3.88 8.75 18.22
N ILE A 246 -3.89 9.75 17.32
CA ILE A 246 -4.94 9.92 16.29
C ILE A 246 -5.06 8.65 15.46
N SER A 247 -3.94 8.13 14.95
CA SER A 247 -3.92 6.88 14.18
C SER A 247 -4.42 5.68 15.02
N GLY A 248 -4.06 5.63 16.30
CA GLY A 248 -4.53 4.61 17.23
C GLY A 248 -6.04 4.67 17.46
N TYR A 249 -6.59 5.85 17.71
CA TYR A 249 -8.04 6.03 17.85
C TYR A 249 -8.81 5.57 16.61
N PHE A 250 -8.30 5.85 15.41
CA PHE A 250 -8.92 5.35 14.17
C PHE A 250 -8.85 3.82 14.02
N LYS A 251 -7.75 3.18 14.44
CA LYS A 251 -7.63 1.71 14.43
C LYS A 251 -8.66 1.05 15.36
N GLU A 252 -9.01 1.72 16.47
CA GLU A 252 -10.05 1.27 17.42
C GLU A 252 -11.47 1.71 17.03
N GLY A 253 -11.65 2.36 15.87
CA GLY A 253 -12.94 2.89 15.45
C GLY A 253 -13.45 4.08 16.28
N ARG A 254 -12.62 4.67 17.14
CA ARG A 254 -12.95 5.80 18.03
C ARG A 254 -12.75 7.14 17.33
N VAL A 255 -13.54 7.38 16.30
CA VAL A 255 -13.39 8.51 15.38
C VAL A 255 -13.53 9.87 16.06
N GLU A 256 -14.48 10.00 17.00
CA GLU A 256 -14.75 11.25 17.71
C GLU A 256 -13.57 11.65 18.62
N ASP A 257 -12.92 10.68 19.25
CA ASP A 257 -11.73 10.95 20.08
C ASP A 257 -10.53 11.39 19.23
N ALA A 258 -10.35 10.77 18.04
CA ALA A 258 -9.34 11.20 17.09
C ALA A 258 -9.60 12.66 16.66
N ARG A 259 -10.86 13.01 16.37
CA ARG A 259 -11.25 14.37 15.99
C ARG A 259 -11.01 15.36 17.10
N ALA A 260 -11.42 15.06 18.32
CA ALA A 260 -11.22 15.93 19.48
C ALA A 260 -9.73 16.21 19.74
N LEU A 261 -8.89 15.16 19.62
CA LEU A 261 -7.44 15.32 19.76
C LEU A 261 -6.86 16.20 18.66
N PHE A 262 -7.27 16.00 17.40
CA PHE A 262 -6.83 16.80 16.27
C PHE A 262 -7.21 18.26 16.42
N ASP A 263 -8.45 18.55 16.82
CA ASP A 263 -8.92 19.93 16.99
C ASP A 263 -8.16 20.66 18.11
N GLY A 264 -7.72 19.94 19.14
CA GLY A 264 -6.90 20.47 20.22
C GLY A 264 -5.46 20.84 19.83
N ILE A 265 -4.97 20.40 18.67
CA ILE A 265 -3.61 20.72 18.19
C ILE A 265 -3.61 22.12 17.58
N ARG A 266 -2.82 23.05 18.19
CA ARG A 266 -2.75 24.45 17.71
C ARG A 266 -2.02 24.59 16.38
N ASN A 267 -0.84 24.00 16.26
CA ASN A 267 0.00 24.06 15.05
C ASN A 267 0.07 22.67 14.42
N LYS A 268 -0.89 22.38 13.55
CA LYS A 268 -0.97 21.10 12.85
C LYS A 268 0.07 21.06 11.73
N ASP A 269 0.93 20.04 11.74
CA ASP A 269 1.83 19.75 10.63
C ASP A 269 1.13 18.89 9.56
N LEU A 270 1.78 18.73 8.41
CA LEU A 270 1.25 17.95 7.29
C LEU A 270 0.96 16.49 7.69
N VAL A 271 1.80 15.91 8.57
CA VAL A 271 1.64 14.50 9.01
C VAL A 271 0.36 14.33 9.82
N CYS A 272 0.02 15.33 10.65
CA CYS A 272 -1.21 15.31 11.43
C CYS A 272 -2.46 15.40 10.55
N TRP A 273 -2.46 16.26 9.52
CA TRP A 273 -3.53 16.34 8.53
C TRP A 273 -3.69 15.02 7.76
N ASN A 274 -2.57 14.45 7.31
CA ASN A 274 -2.55 13.17 6.58
C ASN A 274 -3.10 12.02 7.45
N ALA A 275 -2.74 11.96 8.73
CA ALA A 275 -3.25 10.94 9.65
C ALA A 275 -4.78 11.02 9.80
N MET A 276 -5.33 12.23 9.91
CA MET A 276 -6.78 12.42 9.99
C MET A 276 -7.49 12.02 8.69
N ILE A 277 -6.97 12.47 7.54
CA ILE A 277 -7.58 12.16 6.23
C ILE A 277 -7.52 10.66 5.96
N ALA A 278 -6.36 10.03 6.21
CA ALA A 278 -6.19 8.58 6.05
C ALA A 278 -7.09 7.79 7.01
N GLY A 279 -7.19 8.23 8.27
CA GLY A 279 -8.06 7.62 9.26
C GLY A 279 -9.53 7.66 8.86
N TYR A 280 -10.03 8.78 8.40
CA TYR A 280 -11.39 8.90 7.88
C TYR A 280 -11.62 8.02 6.64
N ALA A 281 -10.68 8.01 5.70
CA ALA A 281 -10.78 7.20 4.49
C ALA A 281 -10.83 5.68 4.81
N GLN A 282 -10.00 5.21 5.73
CA GLN A 282 -9.93 3.81 6.15
C GLN A 282 -11.17 3.37 6.94
N ASN A 283 -11.78 4.27 7.70
CA ASN A 283 -13.00 3.99 8.47
C ASN A 283 -14.30 4.22 7.67
N GLY A 284 -14.22 4.42 6.35
CA GLY A 284 -15.39 4.58 5.50
C GLY A 284 -16.11 5.94 5.63
N ILE A 285 -15.49 6.92 6.29
CA ILE A 285 -16.05 8.26 6.52
C ILE A 285 -15.48 9.23 5.47
N GLY A 286 -15.59 8.85 4.20
CA GLY A 286 -14.96 9.55 3.07
C GLY A 286 -15.33 11.02 2.95
N GLU A 287 -16.59 11.40 3.28
CA GLU A 287 -17.00 12.79 3.24
C GLU A 287 -16.18 13.71 4.15
N GLN A 288 -15.84 13.24 5.36
CA GLN A 288 -15.05 14.03 6.29
C GLN A 288 -13.59 14.14 5.80
N ALA A 289 -13.05 13.09 5.16
CA ALA A 289 -11.75 13.15 4.51
C ALA A 289 -11.72 14.22 3.41
N LEU A 290 -12.75 14.28 2.55
CA LEU A 290 -12.89 15.30 1.50
C LEU A 290 -13.02 16.72 2.06
N LYS A 291 -13.80 16.89 3.14
CA LYS A 291 -13.93 18.19 3.84
C LYS A 291 -12.59 18.68 4.38
N LEU A 292 -11.82 17.79 5.03
CA LEU A 292 -10.49 18.15 5.54
C LEU A 292 -9.51 18.50 4.41
N CYS A 293 -9.51 17.74 3.31
CA CYS A 293 -8.70 18.06 2.15
C CYS A 293 -9.05 19.45 1.58
N SER A 294 -10.34 19.75 1.47
CA SER A 294 -10.81 21.07 1.03
C SER A 294 -10.37 22.20 1.98
N GLU A 295 -10.35 21.92 3.28
CA GLU A 295 -9.86 22.86 4.30
C GLU A 295 -8.35 23.09 4.15
N MET A 296 -7.54 22.03 3.92
CA MET A 296 -6.10 22.16 3.63
C MET A 296 -5.85 23.08 2.44
N VAL A 297 -6.57 22.85 1.33
CA VAL A 297 -6.45 23.69 0.12
C VAL A 297 -6.82 25.14 0.41
N ARG A 298 -7.90 25.39 1.17
CA ARG A 298 -8.33 26.73 1.56
C ARG A 298 -7.30 27.44 2.45
N LEU A 299 -6.61 26.71 3.32
CA LEU A 299 -5.56 27.22 4.18
C LEU A 299 -4.20 27.40 3.45
N GLY A 300 -4.11 27.03 2.18
CA GLY A 300 -2.88 27.09 1.40
C GLY A 300 -1.83 26.04 1.78
N ILE A 301 -2.24 24.98 2.49
CA ILE A 301 -1.35 23.87 2.85
C ILE A 301 -1.10 23.04 1.60
N GLN A 302 0.19 22.83 1.27
CA GLN A 302 0.57 22.02 0.11
C GLN A 302 0.19 20.56 0.34
N LEU A 303 -0.54 19.99 -0.63
CA LEU A 303 -0.88 18.57 -0.63
C LEU A 303 0.34 17.77 -1.08
N ASP A 304 0.65 16.70 -0.36
CA ASP A 304 1.67 15.74 -0.75
C ASP A 304 1.03 14.48 -1.39
N ASN A 305 1.87 13.57 -1.84
CA ASN A 305 1.44 12.29 -2.39
C ASN A 305 0.53 11.52 -1.41
N LEU A 306 0.91 11.46 -0.12
CA LEU A 306 0.16 10.70 0.89
C LEU A 306 -1.24 11.27 1.12
N THR A 307 -1.38 12.59 1.15
CA THR A 307 -2.69 13.28 1.20
C THR A 307 -3.57 12.84 0.03
N LEU A 308 -3.03 12.94 -1.20
CA LEU A 308 -3.79 12.64 -2.42
C LEU A 308 -4.17 11.17 -2.52
N VAL A 309 -3.28 10.23 -2.17
CA VAL A 309 -3.60 8.79 -2.10
C VAL A 309 -4.75 8.53 -1.11
N SER A 310 -4.69 9.15 0.07
CA SER A 310 -5.72 8.98 1.10
C SER A 310 -7.08 9.52 0.66
N VAL A 311 -7.08 10.67 -0.01
CA VAL A 311 -8.32 11.28 -0.55
C VAL A 311 -8.88 10.46 -1.72
N LEU A 312 -8.05 9.94 -2.62
CA LEU A 312 -8.48 9.02 -3.69
C LEU A 312 -9.08 7.73 -3.10
N THR A 313 -8.53 7.24 -1.99
CA THR A 313 -9.11 6.12 -1.25
C THR A 313 -10.49 6.46 -0.69
N ALA A 314 -10.67 7.66 -0.15
CA ALA A 314 -11.97 8.15 0.31
C ALA A 314 -12.99 8.25 -0.85
N CYS A 315 -12.59 8.79 -2.00
CA CYS A 315 -13.44 8.82 -3.21
C CYS A 315 -13.85 7.41 -3.66
N SER A 316 -12.93 6.46 -3.58
CA SER A 316 -13.20 5.04 -3.88
C SER A 316 -14.27 4.45 -2.94
N GLY A 317 -14.18 4.76 -1.65
CA GLY A 317 -15.15 4.29 -0.64
C GLY A 317 -16.55 4.89 -0.80
N LEU A 318 -16.61 6.14 -1.25
CA LEU A 318 -17.87 6.85 -1.56
C LEU A 318 -18.44 6.50 -2.93
N ALA A 319 -17.71 5.77 -3.76
CA ALA A 319 -18.01 5.50 -5.16
C ALA A 319 -18.31 6.81 -5.97
N SER A 320 -17.66 7.92 -5.60
CA SER A 320 -17.92 9.24 -6.18
C SER A 320 -16.94 9.60 -7.30
N VAL A 321 -17.37 9.40 -8.55
CA VAL A 321 -16.58 9.74 -9.75
C VAL A 321 -16.32 11.24 -9.85
N LYS A 322 -17.28 12.08 -9.42
CA LYS A 322 -17.19 13.53 -9.54
C LYS A 322 -16.04 14.09 -8.70
N GLU A 323 -16.00 13.74 -7.43
CA GLU A 323 -14.95 14.13 -6.52
C GLU A 323 -13.60 13.49 -6.93
N GLY A 324 -13.63 12.23 -7.39
CA GLY A 324 -12.47 11.55 -7.93
C GLY A 324 -11.83 12.28 -9.11
N ARG A 325 -12.62 12.80 -10.04
CA ARG A 325 -12.11 13.62 -11.16
C ARG A 325 -11.52 14.95 -10.69
N GLN A 326 -12.10 15.59 -9.67
CA GLN A 326 -11.51 16.80 -9.08
C GLN A 326 -10.15 16.52 -8.47
N MET A 327 -10.01 15.38 -7.77
CA MET A 327 -8.71 14.97 -7.21
C MET A 327 -7.70 14.63 -8.31
N HIS A 328 -8.11 14.03 -9.41
CA HIS A 328 -7.23 13.80 -10.57
C HIS A 328 -6.67 15.12 -11.12
N VAL A 329 -7.51 16.15 -11.24
CA VAL A 329 -7.04 17.50 -11.62
C VAL A 329 -6.03 18.05 -10.62
N LEU A 330 -6.20 17.80 -9.30
CA LEU A 330 -5.22 18.22 -8.30
C LEU A 330 -3.90 17.45 -8.42
N VAL A 331 -3.92 16.17 -8.74
CA VAL A 331 -2.72 15.37 -9.02
C VAL A 331 -1.91 16.02 -10.14
N ILE A 332 -2.55 16.36 -11.26
CA ILE A 332 -1.91 17.02 -12.40
C ILE A 332 -1.38 18.41 -12.01
N LYS A 333 -2.20 19.25 -11.36
CA LYS A 333 -1.82 20.62 -10.97
C LYS A 333 -0.61 20.67 -10.03
N ASN A 334 -0.43 19.65 -9.19
CA ASN A 334 0.70 19.56 -8.27
C ASN A 334 1.93 18.85 -8.89
N GLY A 335 1.87 18.43 -10.16
CA GLY A 335 2.99 17.81 -10.86
C GLY A 335 3.27 16.37 -10.44
N PHE A 336 2.25 15.64 -9.94
CA PHE A 336 2.37 14.26 -9.49
C PHE A 336 1.94 13.23 -10.54
N GLU A 337 1.72 13.63 -11.79
CA GLU A 337 1.28 12.74 -12.89
C GLU A 337 2.28 11.63 -13.22
N LEU A 338 3.53 11.77 -12.77
CA LEU A 338 4.58 10.75 -12.94
C LEU A 338 4.74 9.83 -11.72
N ASP A 339 4.02 10.11 -10.63
CA ASP A 339 4.09 9.26 -9.43
C ASP A 339 3.28 7.98 -9.63
N LEU A 340 3.96 6.84 -9.66
CA LEU A 340 3.33 5.53 -9.90
C LEU A 340 2.30 5.14 -8.83
N SER A 341 2.52 5.54 -7.57
CA SER A 341 1.59 5.24 -6.49
C SER A 341 0.26 5.99 -6.66
N LEU A 342 0.34 7.28 -7.01
CA LEU A 342 -0.84 8.09 -7.30
C LEU A 342 -1.59 7.62 -8.55
N CYS A 343 -0.85 7.28 -9.63
CA CYS A 343 -1.47 6.73 -10.83
C CYS A 343 -2.20 5.41 -10.52
N ASN A 344 -1.62 4.51 -9.74
CA ASN A 344 -2.27 3.27 -9.32
C ASN A 344 -3.52 3.54 -8.45
N SER A 345 -3.44 4.56 -7.59
CA SER A 345 -4.58 4.98 -6.77
C SER A 345 -5.72 5.59 -7.61
N LEU A 346 -5.39 6.33 -8.68
CA LEU A 346 -6.36 6.85 -9.66
C LEU A 346 -7.05 5.71 -10.40
N ILE A 347 -6.31 4.71 -10.90
CA ILE A 347 -6.87 3.53 -11.57
C ILE A 347 -7.84 2.81 -10.62
N THR A 348 -7.41 2.58 -9.38
CA THR A 348 -8.23 1.93 -8.36
C THR A 348 -9.49 2.75 -8.05
N MET A 349 -9.36 4.07 -7.91
CA MET A 349 -10.48 4.97 -7.65
C MET A 349 -11.49 4.93 -8.78
N TYR A 350 -11.06 5.08 -10.04
CA TYR A 350 -11.97 5.03 -11.19
C TYR A 350 -12.63 3.67 -11.33
N SER A 351 -11.89 2.59 -11.12
CA SER A 351 -12.44 1.23 -11.10
C SER A 351 -13.55 1.10 -10.05
N LYS A 352 -13.26 1.42 -8.79
CA LYS A 352 -14.25 1.31 -7.70
C LYS A 352 -15.47 2.23 -7.88
N CYS A 353 -15.29 3.36 -8.56
CA CYS A 353 -16.40 4.25 -8.91
C CYS A 353 -17.17 3.80 -10.17
N GLY A 354 -16.87 2.64 -10.76
CA GLY A 354 -17.55 2.11 -11.93
C GLY A 354 -17.15 2.75 -13.27
N SER A 355 -16.13 3.64 -13.28
CA SER A 355 -15.68 4.32 -14.49
C SER A 355 -14.45 3.62 -15.10
N ILE A 356 -14.64 2.39 -15.59
CA ILE A 356 -13.54 1.53 -16.08
C ILE A 356 -12.79 2.14 -17.29
N LEU A 357 -13.46 2.93 -18.11
CA LEU A 357 -12.82 3.62 -19.24
C LEU A 357 -11.86 4.72 -18.77
N ASP A 358 -12.21 5.47 -17.72
CA ASP A 358 -11.31 6.45 -17.12
C ASP A 358 -10.11 5.75 -16.44
N ALA A 359 -10.32 4.55 -15.86
CA ALA A 359 -9.25 3.73 -15.31
C ALA A 359 -8.26 3.27 -16.40
N GLU A 360 -8.77 2.79 -17.56
CA GLU A 360 -7.95 2.43 -18.72
C GLU A 360 -7.18 3.64 -19.23
N HIS A 361 -7.83 4.79 -19.33
CA HIS A 361 -7.21 6.02 -19.80
C HIS A 361 -6.06 6.46 -18.87
N ALA A 362 -6.29 6.45 -17.56
CA ALA A 362 -5.27 6.76 -16.57
C ALA A 362 -4.07 5.82 -16.67
N PHE A 363 -4.30 4.50 -16.87
CA PHE A 363 -3.23 3.53 -17.07
C PHE A 363 -2.41 3.83 -18.34
N ARG A 364 -3.07 4.14 -19.47
CA ARG A 364 -2.38 4.42 -20.75
C ARG A 364 -1.57 5.71 -20.75
N GLN A 365 -1.91 6.65 -19.86
CA GLN A 365 -1.16 7.90 -19.69
C GLN A 365 0.08 7.74 -18.79
N MET A 366 0.23 6.61 -18.09
CA MET A 366 1.38 6.37 -17.19
C MET A 366 2.68 6.24 -17.98
N ASN A 367 3.71 6.92 -17.51
CA ASN A 367 5.08 6.72 -18.00
C ASN A 367 5.77 5.64 -17.16
N GLY A 368 6.03 4.46 -17.75
CA GLY A 368 6.77 3.40 -17.09
C GLY A 368 5.93 2.59 -16.10
N ALA A 369 4.76 2.11 -16.51
CA ALA A 369 3.91 1.22 -15.71
C ALA A 369 4.71 0.02 -15.16
N GLY A 370 4.69 -0.17 -13.84
CA GLY A 370 5.33 -1.29 -13.16
C GLY A 370 4.40 -2.50 -12.99
N LEU A 371 4.91 -3.59 -12.41
CA LEU A 371 4.14 -4.80 -12.14
C LEU A 371 2.83 -4.51 -11.36
N VAL A 372 2.90 -3.63 -10.36
CA VAL A 372 1.72 -3.24 -9.57
C VAL A 372 0.68 -2.54 -10.45
N SER A 373 1.10 -1.68 -11.39
CA SER A 373 0.19 -0.98 -12.30
C SER A 373 -0.53 -1.94 -13.23
N TRP A 374 0.19 -2.91 -13.80
CA TRP A 374 -0.38 -3.98 -14.60
C TRP A 374 -1.39 -4.82 -13.81
N ASN A 375 -1.03 -5.24 -12.61
CA ASN A 375 -1.94 -5.99 -11.74
C ASN A 375 -3.20 -5.18 -11.39
N THR A 376 -3.05 -3.87 -11.14
CA THR A 376 -4.17 -2.99 -10.82
C THR A 376 -5.18 -2.90 -11.97
N ILE A 377 -4.72 -2.69 -13.20
CA ILE A 377 -5.64 -2.58 -14.34
C ILE A 377 -6.25 -3.93 -14.73
N ILE A 378 -5.49 -5.03 -14.68
CA ILE A 378 -6.02 -6.38 -14.92
C ILE A 378 -7.11 -6.70 -13.88
N SER A 379 -6.85 -6.41 -12.60
CA SER A 379 -7.83 -6.59 -11.52
C SER A 379 -9.07 -5.72 -11.71
N ALA A 380 -8.92 -4.48 -12.17
CA ALA A 380 -10.03 -3.59 -12.48
C ALA A 380 -10.95 -4.18 -13.54
N PHE A 381 -10.42 -4.65 -14.67
CA PHE A 381 -11.22 -5.29 -15.71
C PHE A 381 -11.85 -6.60 -15.24
N ALA A 382 -11.11 -7.41 -14.45
CA ALA A 382 -11.61 -8.65 -13.87
C ALA A 382 -12.83 -8.42 -12.98
N GLN A 383 -12.77 -7.44 -12.08
CA GLN A 383 -13.87 -7.10 -11.15
C GLN A 383 -15.12 -6.58 -11.86
N HIS A 384 -14.95 -5.93 -13.01
CA HIS A 384 -16.06 -5.43 -13.81
C HIS A 384 -16.58 -6.44 -14.86
N GLY A 385 -16.09 -7.69 -14.85
CA GLY A 385 -16.53 -8.74 -15.74
C GLY A 385 -16.04 -8.62 -17.19
N PHE A 386 -15.08 -7.72 -17.47
CA PHE A 386 -14.48 -7.57 -18.79
C PHE A 386 -13.34 -8.56 -19.02
N TYR A 387 -13.69 -9.85 -19.07
CA TYR A 387 -12.74 -10.96 -19.20
C TYR A 387 -11.74 -10.76 -20.34
N GLU A 388 -12.22 -10.48 -21.56
CA GLU A 388 -11.34 -10.36 -22.74
C GLU A 388 -10.33 -9.22 -22.58
N LYS A 389 -10.75 -8.09 -21.99
CA LYS A 389 -9.85 -6.98 -21.68
C LYS A 389 -8.79 -7.36 -20.64
N ALA A 390 -9.17 -8.08 -19.59
CA ALA A 390 -8.23 -8.55 -18.58
C ALA A 390 -7.15 -9.45 -19.19
N ILE A 391 -7.53 -10.34 -20.10
CA ILE A 391 -6.60 -11.21 -20.82
C ILE A 391 -5.71 -10.42 -21.79
N ASP A 392 -6.27 -9.43 -22.49
CA ASP A 392 -5.51 -8.59 -23.40
C ASP A 392 -4.41 -7.81 -22.66
N PHE A 393 -4.73 -7.20 -21.51
CA PHE A 393 -3.74 -6.54 -20.66
C PHE A 393 -2.71 -7.49 -20.08
N PHE A 394 -3.09 -8.72 -19.72
CA PHE A 394 -2.14 -9.75 -19.31
C PHE A 394 -1.15 -10.09 -20.43
N ASN A 395 -1.62 -10.28 -21.66
CA ASN A 395 -0.76 -10.56 -22.81
C ASN A 395 0.17 -9.38 -23.11
N GLN A 396 -0.34 -8.15 -23.05
CA GLN A 396 0.48 -6.94 -23.22
C GLN A 396 1.58 -6.85 -22.16
N MET A 397 1.28 -7.17 -20.89
CA MET A 397 2.23 -7.22 -19.79
C MET A 397 3.39 -8.19 -20.09
N GLU A 398 3.09 -9.41 -20.60
CA GLU A 398 4.10 -10.39 -20.99
C GLU A 398 4.96 -9.88 -22.17
N VAL A 399 4.34 -9.27 -23.17
CA VAL A 399 5.04 -8.71 -24.35
C VAL A 399 6.03 -7.60 -23.95
N VAL A 400 5.66 -6.76 -23.00
CA VAL A 400 6.54 -5.70 -22.46
C VAL A 400 7.65 -6.28 -21.58
N GLY A 401 7.59 -7.57 -21.21
CA GLY A 401 8.64 -8.27 -20.49
C GLY A 401 8.45 -8.34 -18.96
N PHE A 402 7.29 -7.96 -18.45
CA PHE A 402 6.98 -8.18 -17.04
C PHE A 402 6.59 -9.63 -16.78
N LYS A 403 7.17 -10.21 -15.71
CA LYS A 403 6.80 -11.55 -15.26
C LYS A 403 5.55 -11.46 -14.37
N PRO A 404 4.49 -12.23 -14.68
CA PRO A 404 3.31 -12.33 -13.81
C PRO A 404 3.68 -12.84 -12.42
N ASP A 405 2.93 -12.40 -11.43
CA ASP A 405 3.04 -12.85 -10.04
C ASP A 405 1.71 -13.48 -9.54
N GLY A 406 1.65 -13.85 -8.25
CA GLY A 406 0.44 -14.42 -7.67
C GLY A 406 -0.78 -13.51 -7.77
N VAL A 407 -0.60 -12.19 -7.67
CA VAL A 407 -1.69 -11.20 -7.77
C VAL A 407 -2.25 -11.14 -9.19
N THR A 408 -1.37 -11.24 -10.20
CA THR A 408 -1.77 -11.32 -11.61
C THR A 408 -2.70 -12.53 -11.83
N PHE A 409 -2.29 -13.72 -11.37
CA PHE A 409 -3.09 -14.93 -11.54
C PHE A 409 -4.38 -14.92 -10.73
N LEU A 410 -4.38 -14.34 -9.53
CA LEU A 410 -5.60 -14.15 -8.75
C LEU A 410 -6.62 -13.29 -9.52
N SER A 411 -6.17 -12.21 -10.16
CA SER A 411 -7.01 -11.35 -10.98
C SER A 411 -7.57 -12.09 -12.21
N LEU A 412 -6.75 -12.91 -12.89
CA LEU A 412 -7.18 -13.73 -14.03
C LEU A 412 -8.19 -14.80 -13.63
N LEU A 413 -7.98 -15.48 -12.51
CA LEU A 413 -8.95 -16.44 -11.96
C LEU A 413 -10.26 -15.74 -11.62
N SER A 414 -10.22 -14.56 -10.98
CA SER A 414 -11.41 -13.77 -10.72
C SER A 414 -12.15 -13.39 -12.01
N ALA A 415 -11.44 -12.96 -13.06
CA ALA A 415 -12.02 -12.68 -14.37
C ALA A 415 -12.73 -13.92 -14.97
N CYS A 416 -12.09 -15.10 -14.88
CA CYS A 416 -12.69 -16.37 -15.29
C CYS A 416 -13.96 -16.68 -14.50
N GLY A 417 -13.96 -16.43 -13.19
CA GLY A 417 -15.10 -16.64 -12.31
C GLY A 417 -16.31 -15.78 -12.70
N HIS A 418 -16.10 -14.50 -12.95
CA HIS A 418 -17.16 -13.60 -13.39
C HIS A 418 -17.69 -13.93 -14.78
N ALA A 419 -16.85 -14.45 -15.67
CA ALA A 419 -17.22 -14.82 -17.03
C ALA A 419 -17.68 -16.29 -17.17
N GLY A 420 -17.72 -17.09 -16.11
CA GLY A 420 -18.08 -18.51 -16.14
C GLY A 420 -17.10 -19.40 -16.93
N LYS A 421 -15.85 -18.95 -17.11
CA LYS A 421 -14.83 -19.62 -17.96
C LYS A 421 -14.04 -20.69 -17.17
N VAL A 422 -14.71 -21.80 -16.85
CA VAL A 422 -14.15 -22.88 -16.00
C VAL A 422 -12.87 -23.50 -16.59
N ASN A 423 -12.87 -23.82 -17.88
CA ASN A 423 -11.72 -24.46 -18.51
C ASN A 423 -10.49 -23.55 -18.55
N GLU A 424 -10.72 -22.27 -18.78
CA GLU A 424 -9.67 -21.26 -18.80
C GLU A 424 -9.10 -21.03 -17.38
N SER A 425 -9.93 -21.06 -16.34
CA SER A 425 -9.45 -20.95 -14.96
C SER A 425 -8.47 -22.08 -14.60
N MET A 426 -8.77 -23.31 -15.01
CA MET A 426 -7.85 -24.44 -14.82
C MET A 426 -6.54 -24.26 -15.59
N LYS A 427 -6.61 -23.74 -16.84
CA LYS A 427 -5.41 -23.44 -17.63
C LYS A 427 -4.55 -22.35 -16.97
N PHE A 428 -5.14 -21.27 -16.44
CA PHE A 428 -4.39 -20.23 -15.74
C PHE A 428 -3.78 -20.71 -14.44
N PHE A 429 -4.48 -21.56 -13.69
CA PHE A 429 -3.93 -22.17 -12.49
C PHE A 429 -2.74 -23.10 -12.84
N ASP A 430 -2.86 -23.93 -13.85
CA ASP A 430 -1.78 -24.76 -14.37
C ASP A 430 -0.59 -23.92 -14.90
N LEU A 431 -0.88 -22.85 -15.61
CA LEU A 431 0.12 -21.91 -16.15
C LEU A 431 0.94 -21.27 -15.02
N MET A 432 0.25 -20.81 -13.95
CA MET A 432 0.87 -20.24 -12.75
C MET A 432 1.88 -21.21 -12.13
N VAL A 433 1.50 -22.48 -11.96
CA VAL A 433 2.32 -23.48 -11.30
C VAL A 433 3.43 -24.01 -12.21
N LYS A 434 3.07 -24.44 -13.45
CA LYS A 434 3.97 -25.19 -14.35
C LYS A 434 4.92 -24.28 -15.13
N LYS A 435 4.46 -23.14 -15.64
CA LYS A 435 5.29 -22.22 -16.45
C LYS A 435 6.04 -21.22 -15.58
N TYR A 436 5.36 -20.65 -14.58
CA TYR A 436 5.93 -19.56 -13.78
C TYR A 436 6.50 -20.02 -12.44
N GLY A 437 6.25 -21.26 -12.01
CA GLY A 437 6.76 -21.80 -10.76
C GLY A 437 6.21 -21.08 -9.51
N ILE A 438 5.02 -20.47 -9.62
CA ILE A 438 4.41 -19.73 -8.53
C ILE A 438 3.61 -20.71 -7.65
N TYR A 439 3.92 -20.75 -6.37
CA TYR A 439 3.17 -21.55 -5.40
C TYR A 439 1.79 -20.95 -5.16
N PRO A 440 0.70 -21.73 -5.37
CA PRO A 440 -0.65 -21.27 -5.11
C PRO A 440 -0.87 -20.95 -3.63
N ARG A 441 -1.47 -19.80 -3.37
CA ARG A 441 -1.89 -19.36 -2.03
C ARG A 441 -3.36 -19.75 -1.78
N PRO A 442 -3.85 -19.68 -0.52
CA PRO A 442 -5.25 -19.96 -0.20
C PRO A 442 -6.25 -19.25 -1.10
N GLU A 443 -6.00 -18.00 -1.45
CA GLU A 443 -6.89 -17.18 -2.27
C GLU A 443 -7.06 -17.73 -3.69
N HIS A 444 -6.00 -18.29 -4.29
CA HIS A 444 -6.07 -18.91 -5.62
C HIS A 444 -6.95 -20.15 -5.61
N TYR A 445 -6.80 -21.00 -4.59
CA TYR A 445 -7.64 -22.18 -4.42
C TYR A 445 -9.09 -21.79 -4.15
N SER A 446 -9.32 -20.76 -3.31
CA SER A 446 -10.65 -20.26 -3.01
C SER A 446 -11.39 -19.79 -4.28
N CYS A 447 -10.71 -19.02 -5.14
CA CYS A 447 -11.27 -18.63 -6.44
C CYS A 447 -11.59 -19.85 -7.32
N LEU A 448 -10.67 -20.81 -7.40
CA LEU A 448 -10.87 -21.98 -8.26
C LEU A 448 -12.02 -22.86 -7.76
N VAL A 449 -12.11 -23.07 -6.45
CA VAL A 449 -13.21 -23.80 -5.82
C VAL A 449 -14.54 -23.08 -6.04
N ASP A 450 -14.60 -21.76 -5.90
CA ASP A 450 -15.81 -20.98 -6.16
C ASP A 450 -16.26 -21.11 -7.62
N ILE A 451 -15.33 -21.00 -8.58
CA ILE A 451 -15.63 -21.16 -10.02
C ILE A 451 -16.21 -22.53 -10.33
N LEU A 452 -15.57 -23.60 -9.84
CA LEU A 452 -16.02 -24.97 -10.05
C LEU A 452 -17.37 -25.22 -9.38
N SER A 453 -17.54 -24.69 -8.18
CA SER A 453 -18.76 -24.81 -7.39
C SER A 453 -19.95 -24.14 -8.07
N ARG A 454 -19.79 -22.91 -8.54
CA ARG A 454 -20.83 -22.20 -9.33
C ARG A 454 -21.18 -22.90 -10.64
N ALA A 455 -20.21 -23.58 -11.24
CA ALA A 455 -20.44 -24.37 -12.46
C ALA A 455 -21.02 -25.76 -12.20
N GLY A 456 -21.42 -26.12 -10.98
CA GLY A 456 -21.97 -27.39 -10.60
C GLY A 456 -20.97 -28.56 -10.58
N GLN A 457 -19.67 -28.29 -10.73
CA GLN A 457 -18.63 -29.32 -10.73
C GLN A 457 -18.15 -29.64 -9.29
N LEU A 458 -19.12 -29.95 -8.40
CA LEU A 458 -18.91 -30.09 -6.96
C LEU A 458 -17.85 -31.15 -6.59
N GLU A 459 -17.83 -32.26 -7.30
CA GLU A 459 -16.85 -33.33 -7.07
C GLU A 459 -15.41 -32.86 -7.36
N LYS A 460 -15.23 -32.08 -8.45
CA LYS A 460 -13.92 -31.52 -8.77
C LYS A 460 -13.50 -30.47 -7.74
N ALA A 461 -14.43 -29.62 -7.31
CA ALA A 461 -14.19 -28.65 -6.24
C ALA A 461 -13.76 -29.35 -4.95
N SER A 462 -14.50 -30.39 -4.52
CA SER A 462 -14.17 -31.20 -3.35
C SER A 462 -12.81 -31.90 -3.49
N LYS A 463 -12.46 -32.39 -4.69
CA LYS A 463 -11.15 -32.99 -4.96
C LYS A 463 -10.04 -31.99 -4.77
N ILE A 464 -10.16 -30.78 -5.33
CA ILE A 464 -9.18 -29.71 -5.16
C ILE A 464 -8.98 -29.36 -3.69
N ILE A 465 -10.07 -29.23 -2.92
CA ILE A 465 -9.99 -28.96 -1.47
C ILE A 465 -9.18 -30.04 -0.74
N ARG A 466 -9.33 -31.30 -1.12
CA ARG A 466 -8.57 -32.42 -0.53
C ARG A 466 -7.10 -32.43 -0.92
N GLU A 467 -6.77 -31.93 -2.11
CA GLU A 467 -5.41 -31.87 -2.67
C GLU A 467 -4.64 -30.59 -2.28
N MET A 468 -5.29 -29.64 -1.58
CA MET A 468 -4.63 -28.43 -1.09
C MET A 468 -3.49 -28.78 -0.12
N PRO A 469 -2.31 -28.11 -0.22
CA PRO A 469 -1.17 -28.37 0.65
C PRO A 469 -1.33 -27.79 2.07
N PHE A 470 -2.46 -27.19 2.37
CA PHE A 470 -2.82 -26.60 3.66
C PHE A 470 -4.31 -26.86 3.95
N GLU A 471 -4.72 -26.65 5.21
CA GLU A 471 -6.11 -26.82 5.60
C GLU A 471 -6.98 -25.70 5.00
N ALA A 472 -8.08 -26.08 4.33
CA ALA A 472 -9.00 -25.13 3.72
C ALA A 472 -9.72 -24.31 4.79
N ASP A 473 -9.77 -23.00 4.60
CA ASP A 473 -10.44 -22.07 5.51
C ASP A 473 -11.97 -22.04 5.37
N ALA A 474 -12.64 -21.26 6.21
CA ALA A 474 -14.08 -21.12 6.17
C ALA A 474 -14.60 -20.53 4.85
N GLY A 475 -13.81 -19.73 4.13
CA GLY A 475 -14.18 -19.15 2.84
C GLY A 475 -14.27 -20.19 1.74
N VAL A 476 -13.27 -21.08 1.66
CA VAL A 476 -13.26 -22.20 0.69
C VAL A 476 -14.44 -23.15 0.92
N TRP A 477 -14.66 -23.57 2.18
CA TRP A 477 -15.79 -24.43 2.51
C TRP A 477 -17.14 -23.71 2.33
N GLY A 478 -17.17 -22.39 2.55
CA GLY A 478 -18.36 -21.55 2.34
C GLY A 478 -18.78 -21.49 0.87
N ALA A 479 -17.82 -21.37 -0.05
CA ALA A 479 -18.10 -21.41 -1.48
C ALA A 479 -18.69 -22.75 -1.91
N LEU A 480 -18.13 -23.87 -1.42
CA LEU A 480 -18.68 -25.21 -1.69
C LEU A 480 -20.07 -25.38 -1.08
N LEU A 481 -20.28 -24.95 0.18
CA LEU A 481 -21.58 -25.06 0.87
C LEU A 481 -22.67 -24.26 0.14
N ALA A 482 -22.37 -23.05 -0.31
CA ALA A 482 -23.31 -22.23 -1.07
C ALA A 482 -23.73 -22.94 -2.38
N ALA A 483 -22.80 -23.52 -3.09
CA ALA A 483 -23.11 -24.28 -4.30
C ALA A 483 -23.90 -25.58 -4.01
N CYS A 484 -23.59 -26.28 -2.92
CA CYS A 484 -24.38 -27.43 -2.49
C CYS A 484 -25.86 -27.07 -2.21
N SER A 485 -26.13 -25.84 -1.77
CA SER A 485 -27.51 -25.35 -1.63
C SER A 485 -28.22 -25.17 -2.97
N VAL A 486 -27.49 -24.73 -4.00
CA VAL A 486 -28.04 -24.52 -5.36
C VAL A 486 -28.29 -25.85 -6.06
N TYR A 487 -27.32 -26.78 -5.98
CA TYR A 487 -27.36 -28.08 -6.69
C TYR A 487 -27.92 -29.21 -5.83
N LEU A 488 -28.44 -28.91 -4.64
CA LEU A 488 -29.06 -29.85 -3.70
C LEU A 488 -28.19 -31.08 -3.36
N ASN A 489 -26.88 -30.87 -3.20
CA ASN A 489 -25.97 -31.90 -2.79
C ASN A 489 -25.85 -31.95 -1.26
N VAL A 490 -26.65 -32.83 -0.64
CA VAL A 490 -26.72 -32.96 0.83
C VAL A 490 -25.39 -33.39 1.45
N GLU A 491 -24.76 -34.43 0.85
CA GLU A 491 -23.55 -35.05 1.42
C GLU A 491 -22.38 -34.09 1.49
N LEU A 492 -22.06 -33.38 0.39
CA LEU A 492 -21.00 -32.39 0.37
C LEU A 492 -21.37 -31.14 1.20
N GLY A 493 -22.67 -30.79 1.25
CA GLY A 493 -23.19 -29.70 2.09
C GLY A 493 -22.97 -29.96 3.57
N GLU A 494 -23.26 -31.18 4.04
CA GLU A 494 -22.97 -31.60 5.43
C GLU A 494 -21.48 -31.51 5.75
N LEU A 495 -20.65 -32.05 4.86
CA LEU A 495 -19.20 -32.03 5.05
C LEU A 495 -18.69 -30.59 5.17
N ALA A 496 -19.10 -29.72 4.25
CA ALA A 496 -18.67 -28.33 4.25
C ALA A 496 -19.15 -27.57 5.50
N ALA A 497 -20.41 -27.71 5.88
CA ALA A 497 -20.96 -27.06 7.08
C ALA A 497 -20.25 -27.55 8.35
N LYS A 498 -20.00 -28.86 8.50
CA LYS A 498 -19.23 -29.42 9.65
C LYS A 498 -17.84 -28.84 9.74
N LYS A 499 -17.17 -28.64 8.61
CA LYS A 499 -15.82 -28.02 8.56
C LYS A 499 -15.87 -26.55 8.98
N ILE A 500 -16.82 -25.76 8.48
CA ILE A 500 -16.98 -24.35 8.85
C ILE A 500 -17.26 -24.20 10.35
N VAL A 501 -18.22 -24.98 10.88
CA VAL A 501 -18.60 -24.92 12.31
C VAL A 501 -17.46 -25.36 13.23
N LYS A 502 -16.61 -26.30 12.77
CA LYS A 502 -15.40 -26.66 13.53
C LYS A 502 -14.43 -25.49 13.69
N TRP A 503 -14.27 -24.65 12.66
CA TRP A 503 -13.41 -23.47 12.69
C TRP A 503 -14.05 -22.28 13.45
N ASN A 504 -15.33 -22.06 13.20
CA ASN A 504 -16.10 -20.99 13.82
C ASN A 504 -17.48 -21.49 14.24
N PRO A 505 -17.65 -21.92 15.47
CA PRO A 505 -18.93 -22.41 15.99
C PRO A 505 -20.07 -21.37 15.95
N GLU A 506 -19.73 -20.08 15.93
CA GLU A 506 -20.70 -18.98 15.89
C GLU A 506 -21.10 -18.57 14.46
N HIS A 507 -20.60 -19.25 13.42
CA HIS A 507 -20.89 -18.92 12.03
C HIS A 507 -22.33 -19.25 11.66
N SER A 508 -23.26 -18.32 11.89
CA SER A 508 -24.71 -18.50 11.68
C SER A 508 -25.07 -18.96 10.25
N GLY A 509 -24.34 -18.47 9.21
CA GLY A 509 -24.56 -18.82 7.82
C GLY A 509 -24.43 -20.31 7.53
N ALA A 510 -23.49 -21.01 8.15
CA ALA A 510 -23.32 -22.45 7.94
C ALA A 510 -24.54 -23.26 8.41
N TYR A 511 -25.07 -22.93 9.58
CA TYR A 511 -26.28 -23.60 10.10
C TYR A 511 -27.51 -23.30 9.24
N VAL A 512 -27.68 -22.05 8.82
CA VAL A 512 -28.84 -21.62 8.01
C VAL A 512 -28.81 -22.30 6.64
N VAL A 513 -27.67 -22.27 5.93
CA VAL A 513 -27.57 -22.88 4.60
C VAL A 513 -27.74 -24.38 4.67
N LEU A 514 -27.12 -25.07 5.67
CA LEU A 514 -27.31 -26.51 5.85
C LEU A 514 -28.78 -26.84 6.18
N SER A 515 -29.44 -26.07 7.04
CA SER A 515 -30.87 -26.23 7.32
C SER A 515 -31.73 -26.08 6.06
N ASN A 516 -31.37 -25.14 5.18
CA ASN A 516 -32.08 -24.95 3.90
C ASN A 516 -31.84 -26.11 2.93
N ILE A 517 -30.62 -26.64 2.85
CA ILE A 517 -30.30 -27.85 2.05
C ILE A 517 -31.18 -29.03 2.50
N TYR A 518 -31.26 -29.30 3.78
CA TYR A 518 -32.10 -30.38 4.33
C TYR A 518 -33.59 -30.12 4.06
N ALA A 519 -34.06 -28.88 4.23
CA ALA A 519 -35.45 -28.55 3.95
C ALA A 519 -35.81 -28.78 2.47
N ALA A 520 -34.94 -28.38 1.53
CA ALA A 520 -35.12 -28.61 0.11
C ALA A 520 -35.06 -30.10 -0.26
N ALA A 521 -34.32 -30.92 0.49
CA ALA A 521 -34.27 -32.36 0.35
C ALA A 521 -35.43 -33.11 1.07
N GLY A 522 -36.34 -32.39 1.77
CA GLY A 522 -37.43 -32.99 2.52
C GLY A 522 -37.03 -33.61 3.87
N MET A 523 -35.82 -33.40 4.34
CA MET A 523 -35.24 -34.01 5.54
C MET A 523 -35.54 -33.16 6.81
N TRP A 524 -36.82 -33.09 7.20
CA TRP A 524 -37.31 -32.20 8.25
C TRP A 524 -36.76 -32.50 9.66
N ASP A 525 -36.44 -33.73 9.97
CA ASP A 525 -35.83 -34.12 11.24
C ASP A 525 -34.41 -33.50 11.35
N GLU A 526 -33.63 -33.51 10.27
CA GLU A 526 -32.32 -32.91 10.19
C GLU A 526 -32.37 -31.38 10.28
N VAL A 527 -33.39 -30.76 9.66
CA VAL A 527 -33.67 -29.32 9.80
C VAL A 527 -33.83 -28.95 11.28
N THR A 528 -34.64 -29.73 12.01
CA THR A 528 -34.91 -29.50 13.43
C THR A 528 -33.63 -29.66 14.24
N ARG A 529 -32.84 -30.70 13.96
CA ARG A 529 -31.58 -30.99 14.65
C ARG A 529 -30.57 -29.84 14.49
N VAL A 530 -30.36 -29.36 13.26
CA VAL A 530 -29.41 -28.27 12.97
C VAL A 530 -29.86 -26.95 13.63
N ARG A 531 -31.16 -26.65 13.63
CA ARG A 531 -31.71 -25.46 14.27
C ARG A 531 -31.60 -25.51 15.79
N LEU A 532 -31.79 -26.67 16.41
CA LEU A 532 -31.55 -26.87 17.83
C LEU A 532 -30.06 -26.69 18.17
N GLN A 533 -29.17 -27.29 17.38
CA GLN A 533 -27.72 -27.11 17.55
C GLN A 533 -27.31 -25.65 17.47
N MET A 534 -27.84 -24.90 16.50
CA MET A 534 -27.60 -23.44 16.38
C MET A 534 -28.07 -22.68 17.63
N LYS A 535 -29.24 -23.04 18.16
CA LYS A 535 -29.79 -22.43 19.38
C LYS A 535 -28.97 -22.77 20.62
N ASP A 536 -28.54 -24.02 20.76
CA ASP A 536 -27.73 -24.49 21.90
C ASP A 536 -26.36 -23.80 21.95
N GLN A 537 -25.79 -23.46 20.79
CA GLN A 537 -24.58 -22.67 20.67
C GLN A 537 -24.82 -21.14 20.88
N GLY A 538 -26.06 -20.73 21.16
CA GLY A 538 -26.39 -19.31 21.34
C GLY A 538 -26.31 -18.45 20.07
N VAL A 539 -26.16 -19.08 18.90
CA VAL A 539 -25.96 -18.39 17.61
C VAL A 539 -27.29 -17.81 17.12
N LYS A 540 -27.32 -16.51 16.86
CA LYS A 540 -28.48 -15.81 16.30
C LYS A 540 -28.27 -15.53 14.82
N LYS A 541 -29.34 -15.68 14.01
CA LYS A 541 -29.33 -15.27 12.60
C LYS A 541 -29.08 -13.76 12.54
N GLN A 542 -28.05 -13.34 11.85
CA GLN A 542 -27.84 -11.92 11.55
C GLN A 542 -28.85 -11.49 10.48
N CYS A 543 -29.57 -10.42 10.75
CA CYS A 543 -30.47 -9.83 9.75
C CYS A 543 -29.64 -9.18 8.66
N ALA A 544 -29.80 -9.64 7.41
CA ALA A 544 -29.24 -8.95 6.26
C ALA A 544 -30.05 -7.68 5.99
N TYR A 545 -29.37 -6.56 5.81
CA TYR A 545 -30.00 -5.31 5.36
C TYR A 545 -29.23 -4.75 4.16
N SER A 546 -29.95 -4.11 3.27
CA SER A 546 -29.41 -3.30 2.19
C SER A 546 -29.76 -1.85 2.43
N TRP A 547 -28.96 -0.94 1.94
CA TRP A 547 -29.28 0.48 2.00
C TRP A 547 -28.86 1.16 0.71
N MET A 548 -29.56 2.23 0.38
CA MET A 548 -29.22 3.12 -0.72
C MET A 548 -29.48 4.57 -0.33
N GLU A 549 -28.71 5.48 -0.86
CA GLU A 549 -28.88 6.90 -0.65
C GLU A 549 -29.51 7.54 -1.89
N ILE A 550 -30.63 8.26 -1.69
CA ILE A 550 -31.31 9.00 -2.74
C ILE A 550 -31.63 10.40 -2.21
N GLY A 551 -31.10 11.45 -2.84
CA GLY A 551 -31.36 12.84 -2.46
C GLY A 551 -30.95 13.14 -1.00
N ASN A 552 -29.81 12.71 -0.52
CA ASN A 552 -29.29 12.83 0.85
C ASN A 552 -30.15 12.13 1.93
N LYS A 553 -30.98 11.15 1.55
CA LYS A 553 -31.69 10.29 2.49
C LYS A 553 -31.26 8.84 2.30
N VAL A 554 -30.93 8.20 3.39
CA VAL A 554 -30.60 6.78 3.40
C VAL A 554 -31.88 5.96 3.57
N HIS A 555 -32.13 5.08 2.63
CA HIS A 555 -33.23 4.13 2.63
C HIS A 555 -32.70 2.76 2.99
N HIS A 556 -33.20 2.18 4.10
CA HIS A 556 -32.83 0.85 4.55
C HIS A 556 -33.86 -0.18 4.12
N PHE A 557 -33.43 -1.36 3.72
CA PHE A 557 -34.27 -2.48 3.30
C PHE A 557 -33.83 -3.74 4.06
N LEU A 558 -34.73 -4.32 4.81
CA LEU A 558 -34.58 -5.59 5.49
C LEU A 558 -35.33 -6.68 4.73
N GLY A 559 -34.85 -7.90 4.73
CA GLY A 559 -35.57 -9.02 4.14
C GLY A 559 -36.95 -9.22 4.80
N GLY A 560 -38.03 -9.13 4.01
CA GLY A 560 -39.40 -9.24 4.50
C GLY A 560 -39.98 -7.99 5.18
N ASP A 561 -39.23 -6.89 5.25
CA ASP A 561 -39.73 -5.61 5.80
C ASP A 561 -40.55 -4.84 4.75
N ILE A 562 -41.75 -4.44 5.14
CA ILE A 562 -42.69 -3.66 4.32
C ILE A 562 -42.87 -2.24 4.86
N SER A 563 -42.01 -1.81 5.78
CA SER A 563 -42.15 -0.52 6.47
C SER A 563 -41.85 0.71 5.59
N HIS A 564 -41.14 0.53 4.47
CA HIS A 564 -40.78 1.64 3.59
C HIS A 564 -42.03 2.28 2.95
N PRO A 565 -42.15 3.61 2.91
CA PRO A 565 -43.35 4.30 2.38
C PRO A 565 -43.71 3.91 0.94
N ASP A 566 -42.73 3.61 0.11
CA ASP A 566 -42.93 3.24 -1.30
C ASP A 566 -42.82 1.74 -1.56
N THR A 567 -42.94 0.87 -0.54
CA THR A 567 -42.78 -0.59 -0.65
C THR A 567 -43.55 -1.18 -1.81
N ASN A 568 -44.84 -0.82 -1.96
CA ASN A 568 -45.70 -1.36 -3.02
C ASN A 568 -45.20 -0.99 -4.43
N LYS A 569 -44.73 0.25 -4.62
CA LYS A 569 -44.13 0.69 -5.90
C LYS A 569 -42.81 -0.04 -6.17
N ILE A 570 -41.96 -0.11 -5.18
CA ILE A 570 -40.67 -0.82 -5.27
C ILE A 570 -40.90 -2.29 -5.65
N HIS A 571 -41.80 -2.98 -4.96
CA HIS A 571 -42.12 -4.38 -5.26
C HIS A 571 -42.74 -4.56 -6.66
N SER A 572 -43.58 -3.64 -7.13
CA SER A 572 -44.14 -3.70 -8.47
C SER A 572 -43.08 -3.52 -9.55
N GLU A 573 -42.14 -2.60 -9.36
CA GLU A 573 -41.01 -2.38 -10.27
C GLU A 573 -40.02 -3.57 -10.27
N ILE A 574 -39.65 -4.10 -9.10
CA ILE A 574 -38.82 -5.31 -9.00
C ILE A 574 -39.47 -6.47 -9.72
N LYS A 575 -40.79 -6.67 -9.56
CA LYS A 575 -41.52 -7.72 -10.25
C LYS A 575 -41.54 -7.52 -11.76
N SER A 576 -41.71 -6.28 -12.22
CA SER A 576 -41.64 -5.92 -13.65
C SER A 576 -40.26 -6.21 -14.24
N ILE A 577 -39.19 -5.79 -13.57
CA ILE A 577 -37.79 -6.05 -13.97
C ILE A 577 -37.52 -7.57 -14.00
N SER A 578 -37.95 -8.30 -12.98
CA SER A 578 -37.81 -9.76 -12.91
C SER A 578 -38.49 -10.47 -14.07
N LEU A 579 -39.68 -10.04 -14.46
CA LEU A 579 -40.39 -10.57 -15.63
C LEU A 579 -39.68 -10.24 -16.93
N GLN A 580 -39.16 -9.03 -17.09
CA GLN A 580 -38.33 -8.65 -18.25
C GLN A 580 -37.04 -9.48 -18.34
N MET A 581 -36.34 -9.69 -17.23
CA MET A 581 -35.18 -10.57 -17.17
C MET A 581 -35.53 -12.01 -17.58
N LYS A 582 -36.62 -12.57 -17.08
CA LYS A 582 -37.10 -13.90 -17.45
C LYS A 582 -37.44 -14.01 -18.95
N SER A 583 -37.93 -12.94 -19.58
CA SER A 583 -38.26 -12.93 -21.02
C SER A 583 -37.01 -12.83 -21.91
N LEU A 584 -35.91 -12.24 -21.42
CA LEU A 584 -34.67 -12.08 -22.15
C LEU A 584 -33.76 -13.32 -22.04
N VAL A 585 -33.94 -14.11 -21.01
CA VAL A 585 -33.14 -15.31 -20.76
C VAL A 585 -34.08 -16.49 -20.71
N ASN A 586 -33.99 -17.38 -21.71
CA ASN A 586 -34.76 -18.62 -21.78
C ASN A 586 -34.20 -19.61 -20.73
N ILE A 587 -34.41 -19.34 -19.43
CA ILE A 587 -33.85 -20.10 -18.32
C ILE A 587 -34.99 -20.75 -17.53
N ALA A 588 -35.17 -22.03 -17.72
CA ALA A 588 -35.89 -22.92 -16.80
C ALA A 588 -35.20 -23.05 -15.42
N GLU A 589 -33.98 -22.49 -15.25
CA GLU A 589 -33.15 -22.61 -14.05
C GLU A 589 -33.26 -21.46 -13.05
N ILE A 590 -33.85 -20.32 -13.41
CA ILE A 590 -33.95 -19.15 -12.49
C ILE A 590 -35.03 -19.35 -11.41
N ASP A 591 -36.03 -20.17 -11.64
CA ASP A 591 -37.08 -20.40 -10.63
C ASP A 591 -36.57 -21.10 -9.37
N LEU A 592 -35.46 -21.85 -9.48
CA LEU A 592 -34.77 -22.48 -8.34
C LEU A 592 -33.99 -21.49 -7.47
N LEU A 593 -33.52 -20.39 -8.05
CA LEU A 593 -32.73 -19.39 -7.33
C LEU A 593 -33.59 -18.44 -6.45
N TRP A 594 -34.87 -18.27 -6.79
CA TRP A 594 -35.76 -17.32 -6.09
C TRP A 594 -36.73 -17.97 -5.11
N SER A 595 -37.00 -19.27 -5.22
CA SER A 595 -37.87 -20.01 -4.29
C SER A 595 -37.24 -20.25 -2.90
N GLY A 596 -35.97 -19.99 -2.73
CA GLY A 596 -35.24 -20.12 -1.45
C GLY A 596 -35.21 -18.87 -0.57
N PHE A 597 -35.82 -17.76 -0.97
CA PHE A 597 -35.81 -16.49 -0.25
C PHE A 597 -37.19 -16.04 0.28
N GLY A 598 -38.13 -16.98 0.46
CA GLY A 598 -39.41 -16.74 1.14
C GLY A 598 -39.34 -16.98 2.64
#